data_0072c79693b0856e3a4f85087d8f3cdf
#
_entry.id   0072c79693b0856e3a4f85087d8f3cdf
#
_cell.length_a   1.000
_cell.length_b   1.000
_cell.length_c   1.000
_cell.angle_alpha   90.00
_cell.angle_beta   90.00
_cell.angle_gamma   90.00
#
_symmetry.space_group_name_H-M   'P 1'
#
loop_
_entity.id
_entity.type
_entity.pdbx_description
1 polymer ?
#
loop_
_entity_poly.entity_id
_entity_poly.type
_entity_poly.pdbx_seq_one_letter_code
_entity_poly.pdbx_strand_id
1 'polypeptide(L)'
;MTISVGDRIPNVNFTTMSEEGPKPIGYADLFEGKRVALFAVPGAFTPTCSLQHLPGFVEKADELTNKGIDTVACMAVNDVFVMDAWGKSQNAEGKVLMLSDGNGEFTSALGLELDA
;
A
#
# COMPACT_ATOMS: atom_id res chain seq x y z
N MET A 1 -19.20 2.90 6.96
CA MET A 1 -18.78 4.31 7.14
C MET A 1 -17.38 4.51 6.59
N THR A 2 -17.17 5.60 5.88
CA THR A 2 -15.86 5.93 5.34
C THR A 2 -14.98 6.54 6.43
N ILE A 3 -13.71 6.17 6.43
CA ILE A 3 -12.74 6.69 7.39
C ILE A 3 -12.55 8.21 7.23
N SER A 4 -12.31 8.88 8.34
CA SER A 4 -12.09 10.34 8.40
C SER A 4 -10.79 10.66 9.11
N VAL A 5 -10.30 11.87 8.91
CA VAL A 5 -9.11 12.37 9.61
C VAL A 5 -9.36 12.31 11.14
N GLY A 6 -8.39 11.75 11.84
CA GLY A 6 -8.49 11.55 13.29
C GLY A 6 -8.97 10.16 13.71
N ASP A 7 -9.49 9.37 12.77
CA ASP A 7 -9.92 8.01 13.05
C ASP A 7 -8.72 7.08 13.21
N ARG A 8 -8.89 6.02 14.00
CA ARG A 8 -7.87 4.99 14.15
C ARG A 8 -7.82 4.12 12.91
N ILE A 9 -6.61 3.73 12.52
CA ILE A 9 -6.43 2.75 11.45
C ILE A 9 -6.93 1.38 11.92
N PRO A 10 -7.74 0.67 11.12
CA PRO A 10 -8.21 -0.67 11.47
C PRO A 10 -7.07 -1.65 11.71
N ASN A 11 -7.22 -2.53 12.70
CA ASN A 11 -6.24 -3.57 13.00
C ASN A 11 -6.46 -4.78 12.10
N VAL A 12 -5.99 -4.67 10.85
CA VAL A 12 -6.11 -5.69 9.81
C VAL A 12 -4.73 -5.97 9.24
N ASN A 13 -4.47 -7.23 8.91
CA ASN A 13 -3.20 -7.63 8.33
C ASN A 13 -3.23 -7.53 6.80
N PHE A 14 -2.06 -7.22 6.24
CA PHE A 14 -1.81 -7.30 4.80
C PHE A 14 -0.88 -8.45 4.50
N THR A 15 -0.67 -8.72 3.22
CA THR A 15 0.39 -9.61 2.76
C THR A 15 1.37 -8.80 1.92
N THR A 16 2.66 -9.04 2.12
CA THR A 16 3.71 -8.43 1.32
C THR A 16 4.71 -9.50 0.88
N MET A 17 5.46 -9.23 -0.20
CA MET A 17 6.47 -10.16 -0.67
C MET A 17 7.77 -9.93 0.08
N SER A 18 8.39 -11.02 0.56
CA SER A 18 9.71 -11.00 1.18
C SER A 18 10.67 -11.88 0.38
N GLU A 19 11.94 -11.89 0.75
CA GLU A 19 12.93 -12.77 0.14
C GLU A 19 12.59 -14.26 0.30
N GLU A 20 11.82 -14.58 1.35
CA GLU A 20 11.37 -15.94 1.63
C GLU A 20 9.99 -16.25 1.05
N GLY A 21 9.41 -15.34 0.28
CA GLY A 21 8.09 -15.46 -0.31
C GLY A 21 7.06 -14.57 0.38
N PRO A 22 5.76 -14.81 0.13
CA PRO A 22 4.70 -14.02 0.76
C PRO A 22 4.72 -14.15 2.28
N LYS A 23 4.55 -13.04 2.98
CA LYS A 23 4.42 -13.04 4.44
C LYS A 23 3.36 -12.03 4.89
N PRO A 24 2.68 -12.30 6.03
CA PRO A 24 1.77 -11.31 6.60
C PRO A 24 2.56 -10.15 7.20
N ILE A 25 1.97 -8.95 7.13
CA ILE A 25 2.47 -7.77 7.83
C ILE A 25 1.30 -7.18 8.60
N GLY A 26 1.44 -7.10 9.92
CA GLY A 26 0.36 -6.68 10.79
C GLY A 26 0.35 -5.18 11.05
N TYR A 27 -0.69 -4.74 11.71
CA TYR A 27 -0.87 -3.35 12.12
C TYR A 27 0.34 -2.81 12.89
N ALA A 28 0.83 -3.55 13.88
CA ALA A 28 1.94 -3.10 14.71
C ALA A 28 3.23 -2.93 13.90
N ASP A 29 3.50 -3.86 12.99
CA ASP A 29 4.71 -3.82 12.16
C ASP A 29 4.69 -2.65 11.18
N LEU A 30 3.52 -2.32 10.65
CA LEU A 30 3.37 -1.33 9.60
C LEU A 30 3.15 0.08 10.14
N PHE A 31 2.30 0.25 11.14
CA PHE A 31 1.83 1.56 11.60
C PHE A 31 2.33 1.99 12.97
N GLU A 32 2.48 1.07 13.92
CA GLU A 32 2.72 1.42 15.31
C GLU A 32 4.06 2.16 15.51
N GLY A 33 3.98 3.37 16.04
CA GLY A 33 5.14 4.21 16.26
C GLY A 33 5.77 4.78 14.99
N LYS A 34 5.08 4.70 13.86
CA LYS A 34 5.61 5.13 12.54
C LYS A 34 4.71 6.13 11.86
N ARG A 35 5.32 6.99 11.06
CA ARG A 35 4.60 7.86 10.13
C ARG A 35 4.58 7.16 8.77
N VAL A 36 3.40 6.82 8.29
CA VAL A 36 3.22 6.06 7.05
C VAL A 36 2.42 6.87 6.05
N ALA A 37 2.96 7.04 4.85
CA ALA A 37 2.20 7.56 3.72
C ALA A 37 1.66 6.36 2.95
N LEU A 38 0.39 6.01 3.21
CA LEU A 38 -0.28 4.89 2.56
C LEU A 38 -1.23 5.42 1.50
N PHE A 39 -1.07 4.97 0.27
CA PHE A 39 -2.02 5.26 -0.79
C PHE A 39 -2.58 3.95 -1.35
N ALA A 40 -3.80 4.03 -1.86
CA ALA A 40 -4.50 2.89 -2.40
C ALA A 40 -4.81 3.12 -3.87
N VAL A 41 -4.83 2.04 -4.64
CA VAL A 41 -5.19 2.08 -6.05
C VAL A 41 -6.29 1.06 -6.33
N PRO A 42 -7.16 1.32 -7.33
CA PRO A 42 -8.22 0.36 -7.70
C PRO A 42 -7.66 -0.98 -8.18
N GLY A 43 -6.51 -0.98 -8.79
CA GLY A 43 -5.86 -2.22 -9.23
C GLY A 43 -4.49 -2.00 -9.83
N ALA A 44 -3.61 -2.98 -9.61
CA ALA A 44 -2.30 -3.01 -10.24
C ALA A 44 -2.45 -3.12 -11.76
N PHE A 45 -1.47 -2.58 -12.49
CA PHE A 45 -1.43 -2.62 -13.96
C PHE A 45 -2.59 -1.90 -14.66
N THR A 46 -3.40 -1.12 -13.93
CA THR A 46 -4.41 -0.26 -14.56
C THR A 46 -3.76 1.01 -15.09
N PRO A 47 -4.34 1.67 -16.13
CA PRO A 47 -3.64 2.79 -16.80
C PRO A 47 -3.24 3.95 -15.90
N THR A 48 -4.16 4.53 -15.13
CA THR A 48 -3.84 5.66 -14.25
C THR A 48 -2.85 5.28 -13.16
N CYS A 49 -3.02 4.09 -12.57
CA CYS A 49 -2.14 3.61 -11.50
C CYS A 49 -0.71 3.39 -12.01
N SER A 50 -0.57 2.83 -13.22
CA SER A 50 0.73 2.51 -13.80
C SER A 50 1.43 3.72 -14.42
N LEU A 51 0.67 4.68 -14.97
CA LEU A 51 1.24 5.81 -15.70
C LEU A 51 1.45 7.05 -14.83
N GLN A 52 0.65 7.25 -13.80
CA GLN A 52 0.67 8.49 -13.01
C GLN A 52 0.81 8.27 -11.51
N HIS A 53 -0.01 7.41 -10.92
CA HIS A 53 -0.14 7.31 -9.47
C HIS A 53 1.13 6.74 -8.82
N LEU A 54 1.43 5.47 -9.11
CA LEU A 54 2.61 4.83 -8.53
C LEU A 54 3.92 5.51 -8.95
N PRO A 55 4.15 5.85 -10.24
CA PRO A 55 5.37 6.55 -10.61
C PRO A 55 5.59 7.87 -9.88
N GLY A 56 4.52 8.62 -9.62
CA GLY A 56 4.59 9.86 -8.86
C GLY A 56 5.12 9.65 -7.45
N PHE A 57 4.64 8.61 -6.76
CA PHE A 57 5.12 8.27 -5.41
C PHE A 57 6.55 7.70 -5.42
N VAL A 58 6.91 6.92 -6.45
CA VAL A 58 8.28 6.41 -6.60
C VAL A 58 9.28 7.57 -6.74
N GLU A 59 8.95 8.55 -7.58
CA GLU A 59 9.79 9.73 -7.77
C GLU A 59 9.95 10.55 -6.50
N LYS A 60 8.90 10.64 -5.69
CA LYS A 60 8.86 11.49 -4.50
C LYS A 60 9.15 10.75 -3.19
N ALA A 61 9.45 9.45 -3.25
CA ALA A 61 9.67 8.65 -2.05
C ALA A 61 10.79 9.22 -1.17
N ASP A 62 11.91 9.61 -1.77
CA ASP A 62 13.03 10.19 -1.02
C ASP A 62 12.67 11.53 -0.37
N GLU A 63 11.89 12.35 -1.07
CA GLU A 63 11.39 13.62 -0.53
C GLU A 63 10.50 13.40 0.69
N LEU A 64 9.59 12.43 0.62
CA LEU A 64 8.71 12.09 1.73
C LEU A 64 9.52 11.58 2.93
N THR A 65 10.50 10.73 2.69
CA THR A 65 11.38 10.23 3.74
C THR A 65 12.16 11.37 4.41
N ASN A 66 12.65 12.32 3.63
CA ASN A 66 13.35 13.49 4.15
C ASN A 66 12.45 14.41 4.98
N LYS A 67 11.14 14.34 4.79
CA LYS A 67 10.14 15.12 5.56
C LYS A 67 9.63 14.39 6.79
N GLY A 68 10.20 13.24 7.14
CA GLY A 68 9.89 12.52 8.35
C GLY A 68 8.90 11.35 8.18
N ILE A 69 8.61 10.96 6.94
CA ILE A 69 7.80 9.76 6.67
C ILE A 69 8.69 8.53 6.79
N ASP A 70 8.32 7.59 7.64
CA ASP A 70 9.08 6.35 7.86
C ASP A 70 8.89 5.33 6.75
N THR A 71 7.67 5.23 6.23
CA THR A 71 7.32 4.24 5.21
C THR A 71 6.37 4.84 4.19
N VAL A 72 6.65 4.64 2.92
CA VAL A 72 5.71 4.92 1.83
C VAL A 72 5.17 3.58 1.35
N ALA A 73 3.86 3.40 1.34
CA ALA A 73 3.24 2.12 1.02
C ALA A 73 2.08 2.29 0.04
N CYS A 74 1.91 1.30 -0.82
CA CYS A 74 0.81 1.23 -1.78
C CYS A 74 0.02 -0.05 -1.54
N MET A 75 -1.30 0.05 -1.45
CA MET A 75 -2.16 -1.12 -1.31
C MET A 75 -3.19 -1.23 -2.42
N ALA A 76 -3.58 -2.46 -2.72
CA ALA A 76 -4.69 -2.77 -3.59
C ALA A 76 -5.23 -4.15 -3.22
N VAL A 77 -6.40 -4.50 -3.77
CA VAL A 77 -7.02 -5.82 -3.52
C VAL A 77 -6.46 -6.94 -4.40
N ASN A 78 -5.46 -6.65 -5.22
CA ASN A 78 -4.73 -7.67 -5.98
C ASN A 78 -3.96 -8.59 -5.02
N ASP A 79 -3.67 -9.81 -5.47
CA ASP A 79 -2.84 -10.71 -4.67
C ASP A 79 -1.39 -10.21 -4.56
N VAL A 80 -0.64 -10.81 -3.63
CA VAL A 80 0.73 -10.36 -3.33
C VAL A 80 1.68 -10.58 -4.52
N PHE A 81 1.48 -11.60 -5.32
CA PHE A 81 2.33 -11.86 -6.49
C PHE A 81 2.15 -10.78 -7.55
N VAL A 82 0.91 -10.37 -7.80
CA VAL A 82 0.60 -9.28 -8.72
C VAL A 82 1.17 -7.97 -8.22
N MET A 83 1.00 -7.67 -6.93
CA MET A 83 1.55 -6.45 -6.32
C MET A 83 3.06 -6.39 -6.41
N ASP A 84 3.74 -7.51 -6.16
CA ASP A 84 5.20 -7.58 -6.26
C ASP A 84 5.67 -7.35 -7.70
N ALA A 85 5.05 -8.01 -8.67
CA ALA A 85 5.38 -7.86 -10.08
C ALA A 85 5.16 -6.43 -10.56
N TRP A 86 4.05 -5.81 -10.16
CA TRP A 86 3.75 -4.44 -10.51
C TRP A 86 4.77 -3.46 -9.91
N GLY A 87 5.10 -3.64 -8.63
CA GLY A 87 6.11 -2.84 -7.97
C GLY A 87 7.46 -2.89 -8.68
N LYS A 88 7.89 -4.08 -9.06
CA LYS A 88 9.15 -4.27 -9.81
C LYS A 88 9.08 -3.60 -11.19
N SER A 89 7.97 -3.73 -11.90
CA SER A 89 7.79 -3.11 -13.21
C SER A 89 7.82 -1.58 -13.16
N GLN A 90 7.44 -0.99 -12.02
CA GLN A 90 7.42 0.45 -11.80
C GLN A 90 8.65 0.98 -11.06
N ASN A 91 9.65 0.15 -10.84
CA ASN A 91 10.88 0.51 -10.11
C ASN A 91 10.60 1.00 -8.67
N ALA A 92 9.58 0.42 -8.04
CA ALA A 92 9.18 0.80 -6.68
C ALA A 92 9.99 0.09 -5.59
N GLU A 93 10.74 -0.95 -5.94
CA GLU A 93 11.48 -1.76 -4.99
C GLU A 93 12.45 -0.90 -4.16
N GLY A 94 12.35 -1.01 -2.84
CA GLY A 94 13.15 -0.21 -1.92
C GLY A 94 12.64 1.21 -1.69
N LYS A 95 11.61 1.66 -2.41
CA LYS A 95 11.05 3.02 -2.29
C LYS A 95 9.61 3.03 -1.81
N VAL A 96 8.80 2.12 -2.32
CA VAL A 96 7.39 1.99 -1.96
C VAL A 96 7.14 0.54 -1.57
N LEU A 97 6.62 0.34 -0.36
CA LEU A 97 6.24 -0.99 0.12
C LEU A 97 4.92 -1.40 -0.53
N MET A 98 4.91 -2.52 -1.22
CA MET A 98 3.73 -3.02 -1.91
C MET A 98 2.95 -3.96 -1.00
N LEU A 99 1.68 -3.64 -0.75
CA LEU A 99 0.80 -4.38 0.17
C LEU A 99 -0.38 -4.98 -0.57
N SER A 100 -0.68 -6.24 -0.27
CA SER A 100 -1.87 -6.90 -0.78
C SER A 100 -2.97 -6.91 0.28
N ASP A 101 -4.13 -6.36 -0.07
CA ASP A 101 -5.38 -6.52 0.68
C ASP A 101 -6.29 -7.46 -0.11
N GLY A 102 -5.77 -8.68 -0.38
CA GLY A 102 -6.36 -9.62 -1.32
C GLY A 102 -7.80 -10.03 -1.03
N ASN A 103 -8.20 -10.02 0.24
CA ASN A 103 -9.58 -10.33 0.65
C ASN A 103 -10.44 -9.08 0.84
N GLY A 104 -9.87 -7.89 0.62
CA GLY A 104 -10.57 -6.63 0.79
C GLY A 104 -10.89 -6.28 2.24
N GLU A 105 -10.28 -6.93 3.22
CA GLU A 105 -10.58 -6.72 4.64
C GLU A 105 -10.27 -5.30 5.11
N PHE A 106 -9.11 -4.77 4.75
CA PHE A 106 -8.72 -3.42 5.14
C PHE A 106 -9.57 -2.39 4.41
N THR A 107 -9.75 -2.56 3.11
CA THR A 107 -10.58 -1.67 2.28
C THR A 107 -12.01 -1.62 2.80
N SER A 108 -12.58 -2.77 3.13
CA SER A 108 -13.91 -2.87 3.72
C SER A 108 -13.99 -2.16 5.07
N ALA A 109 -13.00 -2.37 5.94
CA ALA A 109 -12.95 -1.75 7.27
C ALA A 109 -12.87 -0.22 7.18
N LEU A 110 -12.24 0.32 6.12
CA LEU A 110 -12.18 1.77 5.88
C LEU A 110 -13.47 2.33 5.25
N GLY A 111 -14.34 1.48 4.76
CA GLY A 111 -15.53 1.92 4.04
C GLY A 111 -15.26 2.42 2.63
N LEU A 112 -14.19 1.91 1.99
CA LEU A 112 -13.72 2.38 0.68
C LEU A 112 -13.89 1.34 -0.42
N GLU A 113 -14.74 0.33 -0.24
CA GLU A 113 -15.00 -0.66 -1.27
C GLU A 113 -15.59 -0.02 -2.53
N LEU A 114 -15.09 -0.46 -3.69
CA LEU A 114 -15.67 -0.07 -4.96
C LEU A 114 -16.88 -0.94 -5.23
N ASP A 115 -18.04 -0.33 -5.21
CA ASP A 115 -19.31 -0.98 -5.50
C ASP A 115 -19.67 -0.72 -6.97
N ALA A 116 -19.24 -1.65 -7.82
CA ALA A 116 -19.39 -1.51 -9.26
C ALA A 116 -20.30 -2.59 -9.86
#